data_5fa38a6036cdd87b2a29b7f64d1e8326
#
_entry.id   5fa38a6036cdd87b2a29b7f64d1e8326
#
_cell.length_a   1.000
_cell.length_b   1.000
_cell.length_c   1.000
_cell.angle_alpha   90.00
_cell.angle_beta   90.00
_cell.angle_gamma   90.00
#
_symmetry.space_group_name_H-M   'P 1'
#
loop_
_entity.id
_entity.type
_entity.pdbx_description
1 polymer ?
#
loop_
_entity_poly.entity_id
_entity_poly.type
_entity_poly.pdbx_seq_one_letter_code
_entity_poly.pdbx_strand_id
1 'polypeptide(L)'
;MSTRKLTDAEKTQVYEDIRAFLSDELDVPLEDIKPDSKILDDLKGDSMIYLELVEEFKKKFNVNVEIRVIGLYFQRHPVYTVGEVAKAVCDIVEYGDDLVNRLEGGAG
;
A
#
# COMPACT_ATOMS: atom_id res chain seq x y z
N MET A 1 1.93 -21.31 8.32
CA MET A 1 0.90 -20.33 7.95
C MET A 1 1.43 -18.96 8.09
N SER A 2 1.39 -18.24 7.04
CA SER A 2 2.02 -16.94 7.02
C SER A 2 1.02 -15.79 6.92
N THR A 3 -0.25 -16.07 6.68
CA THR A 3 -1.22 -15.01 6.53
C THR A 3 -1.58 -14.41 7.87
N ARG A 4 -1.80 -13.10 7.86
CA ARG A 4 -2.12 -12.33 9.04
C ARG A 4 -3.35 -11.46 8.74
N LYS A 5 -4.34 -11.55 9.60
CA LYS A 5 -5.54 -10.72 9.46
C LYS A 5 -5.36 -9.43 10.23
N LEU A 6 -5.62 -8.32 9.57
CA LEU A 6 -5.61 -7.02 10.22
C LEU A 6 -7.00 -6.71 10.74
N THR A 7 -7.06 -6.13 11.94
CA THR A 7 -8.33 -5.64 12.47
C THR A 7 -8.69 -4.33 11.79
N ASP A 8 -9.94 -3.90 11.97
CA ASP A 8 -10.37 -2.62 11.44
C ASP A 8 -9.53 -1.47 12.00
N ALA A 9 -9.18 -1.55 13.27
CA ALA A 9 -8.34 -0.53 13.90
C ALA A 9 -6.96 -0.51 13.26
N GLU A 10 -6.39 -1.68 12.97
CA GLU A 10 -5.10 -1.76 12.33
C GLU A 10 -5.15 -1.22 10.91
N LYS A 11 -6.22 -1.52 10.17
CA LYS A 11 -6.38 -0.99 8.81
C LYS A 11 -6.51 0.52 8.82
N THR A 12 -7.23 1.07 9.79
CA THR A 12 -7.35 2.51 9.94
C THR A 12 -5.98 3.12 10.23
N GLN A 13 -5.19 2.46 11.08
CA GLN A 13 -3.86 2.95 11.40
C GLN A 13 -2.96 2.93 10.16
N VAL A 14 -3.05 1.89 9.34
CA VAL A 14 -2.31 1.83 8.08
C VAL A 14 -2.66 3.03 7.21
N TYR A 15 -3.94 3.32 7.09
CA TYR A 15 -4.41 4.45 6.29
C TYR A 15 -3.84 5.77 6.83
N GLU A 16 -3.89 5.97 8.15
CA GLU A 16 -3.37 7.20 8.74
C GLU A 16 -1.86 7.31 8.59
N ASP A 17 -1.16 6.19 8.71
CA ASP A 17 0.30 6.17 8.51
C ASP A 17 0.65 6.52 7.07
N ILE A 18 -0.14 6.06 6.10
CA ILE A 18 0.06 6.40 4.70
C ILE A 18 -0.14 7.89 4.48
N ARG A 19 -1.18 8.45 5.07
CA ARG A 19 -1.42 9.89 4.97
C ARG A 19 -0.24 10.68 5.52
N ALA A 20 0.25 10.28 6.68
CA ALA A 20 1.39 10.96 7.30
C ALA A 20 2.63 10.85 6.42
N PHE A 21 2.88 9.67 5.86
CA PHE A 21 4.01 9.45 4.97
C PHE A 21 3.91 10.35 3.73
N LEU A 22 2.76 10.38 3.10
CA LEU A 22 2.55 11.18 1.90
C LEU A 22 2.66 12.67 2.20
N SER A 23 2.12 13.09 3.34
CA SER A 23 2.21 14.50 3.74
C SER A 23 3.66 14.93 3.88
N ASP A 24 4.47 14.07 4.47
CA ASP A 24 5.88 14.37 4.70
C ASP A 24 6.68 14.33 3.39
N GLU A 25 6.45 13.31 2.57
CA GLU A 25 7.22 13.12 1.35
C GLU A 25 6.85 14.13 0.26
N LEU A 26 5.57 14.47 0.16
CA LEU A 26 5.09 15.33 -0.91
C LEU A 26 4.88 16.78 -0.46
N ASP A 27 5.13 17.06 0.81
CA ASP A 27 4.98 18.40 1.37
C ASP A 27 3.56 18.92 1.16
N VAL A 28 2.57 18.07 1.41
CA VAL A 28 1.15 18.38 1.27
C VAL A 28 0.51 18.37 2.66
N PRO A 29 -0.35 19.34 2.99
CA PRO A 29 -1.03 19.32 4.29
C PRO A 29 -1.80 18.02 4.49
N LEU A 30 -1.75 17.49 5.70
CA LEU A 30 -2.40 16.23 6.00
C LEU A 30 -3.90 16.28 5.70
N GLU A 31 -4.52 17.40 5.95
CA GLU A 31 -5.96 17.58 5.73
C GLU A 31 -6.35 17.53 4.26
N ASP A 32 -5.39 17.72 3.37
CA ASP A 32 -5.65 17.64 1.93
C ASP A 32 -5.53 16.23 1.38
N ILE A 33 -5.09 15.30 2.20
CA ILE A 33 -4.92 13.91 1.79
C ILE A 33 -6.14 13.11 2.23
N LYS A 34 -6.99 12.79 1.27
CA LYS A 34 -8.27 12.11 1.50
C LYS A 34 -8.27 10.75 0.82
N PRO A 35 -9.22 9.86 1.17
CA PRO A 35 -9.25 8.54 0.54
C PRO A 35 -9.36 8.59 -0.98
N ASP A 36 -10.06 9.58 -1.52
CA ASP A 36 -10.24 9.69 -2.97
C ASP A 36 -9.20 10.59 -3.64
N SER A 37 -8.22 11.10 -2.89
CA SER A 37 -7.14 11.89 -3.48
C SER A 37 -6.28 11.00 -4.38
N LYS A 38 -6.03 11.46 -5.59
CA LYS A 38 -5.18 10.75 -6.54
C LYS A 38 -3.73 11.14 -6.29
N ILE A 39 -2.91 10.14 -6.03
CA ILE A 39 -1.53 10.40 -5.59
C ILE A 39 -0.73 11.10 -6.67
N LEU A 40 -0.84 10.67 -7.92
CA LEU A 40 -0.07 11.28 -9.00
C LEU A 40 -0.69 12.57 -9.48
N ASP A 41 -2.02 12.61 -9.64
CA ASP A 41 -2.69 13.76 -10.23
C ASP A 41 -2.97 14.86 -9.21
N ASP A 42 -3.50 14.49 -8.04
CA ASP A 42 -3.92 15.49 -7.05
C ASP A 42 -2.78 15.89 -6.12
N LEU A 43 -1.97 14.92 -5.69
CA LEU A 43 -0.92 15.17 -4.73
C LEU A 43 0.45 15.38 -5.37
N LYS A 44 0.53 15.21 -6.69
CA LYS A 44 1.74 15.46 -7.48
C LYS A 44 2.91 14.53 -7.12
N GLY A 45 2.59 13.34 -6.65
CA GLY A 45 3.61 12.34 -6.42
C GLY A 45 4.08 11.72 -7.72
N ASP A 46 5.15 10.93 -7.67
CA ASP A 46 5.60 10.15 -8.82
C ASP A 46 5.53 8.66 -8.50
N SER A 47 5.83 7.82 -9.49
CA SER A 47 5.68 6.39 -9.32
C SER A 47 6.63 5.79 -8.30
N MET A 48 7.72 6.47 -7.98
CA MET A 48 8.65 6.01 -6.96
C MET A 48 8.06 6.06 -5.57
N ILE A 49 7.07 6.92 -5.36
CA ILE A 49 6.44 7.04 -4.05
C ILE A 49 5.79 5.72 -3.62
N TYR A 50 5.28 4.95 -4.58
CA TYR A 50 4.69 3.65 -4.26
C TYR A 50 5.71 2.68 -3.71
N LEU A 51 6.91 2.64 -4.32
CA LEU A 51 7.97 1.76 -3.84
C LEU A 51 8.47 2.18 -2.47
N GLU A 52 8.63 3.48 -2.26
CA GLU A 52 9.07 3.99 -0.97
C GLU A 52 8.06 3.67 0.13
N LEU A 53 6.78 3.83 -0.20
CA LEU A 53 5.71 3.54 0.74
C LEU A 53 5.71 2.06 1.12
N VAL A 54 5.83 1.19 0.13
CA VAL A 54 5.82 -0.25 0.36
C VAL A 54 7.01 -0.68 1.20
N GLU A 55 8.21 -0.13 0.91
CA GLU A 55 9.40 -0.43 1.69
C GLU A 55 9.22 -0.05 3.15
N GLU A 56 8.61 1.09 3.39
CA GLU A 56 8.37 1.55 4.74
C GLU A 56 7.47 0.57 5.50
N PHE A 57 6.40 0.13 4.86
CA PHE A 57 5.46 -0.78 5.50
C PHE A 57 6.00 -2.20 5.62
N LYS A 58 6.85 -2.63 4.70
CA LYS A 58 7.54 -3.91 4.85
C LYS A 58 8.36 -3.94 6.14
N LYS A 59 9.07 -2.85 6.41
CA LYS A 59 9.87 -2.75 7.62
C LYS A 59 8.97 -2.68 8.85
N LYS A 60 7.93 -1.89 8.78
CA LYS A 60 7.06 -1.65 9.93
C LYS A 60 6.36 -2.93 10.38
N PHE A 61 5.91 -3.74 9.43
CA PHE A 61 5.17 -4.97 9.74
C PHE A 61 6.03 -6.21 9.61
N ASN A 62 7.32 -6.03 9.35
CA ASN A 62 8.24 -7.16 9.19
C ASN A 62 7.75 -8.15 8.13
N VAL A 63 7.29 -7.61 7.02
CA VAL A 63 6.77 -8.41 5.91
C VAL A 63 7.93 -8.78 4.98
N ASN A 64 8.01 -10.05 4.62
CA ASN A 64 9.11 -10.55 3.80
C ASN A 64 8.62 -10.90 2.40
N VAL A 65 8.24 -9.88 1.63
CA VAL A 65 7.77 -10.04 0.27
C VAL A 65 8.73 -9.33 -0.67
N GLU A 66 9.09 -9.99 -1.76
CA GLU A 66 10.02 -9.41 -2.73
C GLU A 66 9.38 -8.23 -3.45
N ILE A 67 10.19 -7.22 -3.75
CA ILE A 67 9.73 -6.05 -4.49
C ILE A 67 9.15 -6.45 -5.85
N ARG A 68 9.73 -7.47 -6.47
CA ARG A 68 9.23 -7.99 -7.74
C ARG A 68 7.77 -8.44 -7.65
N VAL A 69 7.43 -9.11 -6.55
CA VAL A 69 6.06 -9.57 -6.32
C VAL A 69 5.12 -8.40 -6.11
N ILE A 70 5.58 -7.41 -5.38
CA ILE A 70 4.77 -6.22 -5.10
C ILE A 70 4.53 -5.44 -6.38
N GLY A 71 5.55 -5.31 -7.23
CA GLY A 71 5.39 -4.66 -8.53
C GLY A 71 4.37 -5.38 -9.39
N LEU A 72 4.40 -6.71 -9.37
CA LEU A 72 3.43 -7.50 -10.11
C LEU A 72 2.01 -7.29 -9.57
N TYR A 73 1.88 -7.21 -8.24
CA TYR A 73 0.59 -6.94 -7.62
C TYR A 73 0.02 -5.61 -8.13
N PHE A 74 0.82 -4.54 -8.12
CA PHE A 74 0.35 -3.25 -8.58
C PHE A 74 0.04 -3.23 -10.07
N GLN A 75 0.74 -4.04 -10.84
CA GLN A 75 0.46 -4.16 -12.27
C GLN A 75 -0.90 -4.78 -12.51
N ARG A 76 -1.26 -5.77 -11.71
CA ARG A 76 -2.55 -6.46 -11.84
C ARG A 76 -3.68 -5.72 -11.13
N HIS A 77 -3.35 -4.95 -10.11
CA HIS A 77 -4.33 -4.21 -9.32
C HIS A 77 -3.86 -2.76 -9.21
N PRO A 78 -4.00 -1.99 -10.30
CA PRO A 78 -3.54 -0.60 -10.28
C PRO A 78 -4.22 0.21 -9.18
N VAL A 79 -3.45 1.08 -8.55
CA VAL A 79 -3.94 1.93 -7.48
C VAL A 79 -3.65 3.38 -7.85
N TYR A 80 -4.64 4.22 -7.68
CA TYR A 80 -4.53 5.63 -8.02
C TYR A 80 -4.80 6.54 -6.84
N THR A 81 -5.68 6.15 -5.94
CA THR A 81 -6.07 6.97 -4.81
C THR A 81 -5.42 6.49 -3.53
N VAL A 82 -5.40 7.37 -2.54
CA VAL A 82 -4.85 7.06 -1.22
C VAL A 82 -5.57 5.85 -0.61
N GLY A 83 -6.90 5.81 -0.74
CA GLY A 83 -7.67 4.69 -0.21
C GLY A 83 -7.32 3.37 -0.88
N GLU A 84 -7.10 3.39 -2.19
CA GLU A 84 -6.70 2.18 -2.91
C GLU A 84 -5.32 1.70 -2.48
N VAL A 85 -4.39 2.63 -2.26
CA VAL A 85 -3.06 2.28 -1.78
C VAL A 85 -3.14 1.68 -0.38
N ALA A 86 -3.99 2.25 0.48
CA ALA A 86 -4.16 1.71 1.82
C ALA A 86 -4.66 0.28 1.78
N LYS A 87 -5.63 0.00 0.90
CA LYS A 87 -6.14 -1.35 0.75
C LYS A 87 -5.05 -2.29 0.23
N ALA A 88 -4.27 -1.82 -0.73
CA ALA A 88 -3.19 -2.64 -1.29
C ALA A 88 -2.14 -2.96 -0.23
N VAL A 89 -1.77 -1.98 0.58
CA VAL A 89 -0.81 -2.20 1.66
C VAL A 89 -1.34 -3.21 2.66
N CYS A 90 -2.62 -3.10 3.01
CA CYS A 90 -3.24 -4.07 3.91
C CYS A 90 -3.19 -5.48 3.33
N ASP A 91 -3.46 -5.61 2.03
CA ASP A 91 -3.38 -6.92 1.38
C ASP A 91 -1.97 -7.48 1.43
N ILE A 92 -0.97 -6.63 1.17
CA ILE A 92 0.42 -7.06 1.21
C ILE A 92 0.78 -7.54 2.62
N VAL A 93 0.35 -6.82 3.63
CA VAL A 93 0.63 -7.20 5.03
C VAL A 93 -0.10 -8.48 5.40
N GLU A 94 -1.38 -8.59 5.00
CA GLU A 94 -2.18 -9.75 5.38
C GLU A 94 -1.72 -11.03 4.69
N TYR A 95 -1.38 -10.95 3.41
CA TYR A 95 -1.05 -12.16 2.64
C TYR A 95 0.44 -12.46 2.60
N GLY A 96 1.28 -11.44 2.72
CA GLY A 96 2.72 -11.67 2.77
C GLY A 96 3.20 -12.56 1.64
N ASP A 97 3.84 -13.66 2.00
CA ASP A 97 4.38 -14.61 1.02
C ASP A 97 3.30 -15.24 0.16
N ASP A 98 2.06 -15.24 0.64
CA ASP A 98 0.93 -15.82 -0.09
C ASP A 98 0.45 -14.90 -1.22
N LEU A 99 0.98 -13.71 -1.31
CA LEU A 99 0.54 -12.74 -2.32
C LEU A 99 0.73 -13.30 -3.73
N VAL A 100 1.84 -14.02 -3.97
CA VAL A 100 2.08 -14.62 -5.27
C VAL A 100 0.98 -15.61 -5.62
N ASN A 101 0.62 -16.47 -4.66
CA ASN A 101 -0.43 -17.45 -4.89
C ASN A 101 -1.76 -16.77 -5.17
N ARG A 102 -2.03 -15.66 -4.49
CA ARG A 102 -3.25 -14.90 -4.72
C ARG A 102 -3.29 -14.33 -6.14
N LEU A 103 -2.16 -13.85 -6.62
CA LEU A 103 -2.09 -13.28 -7.97
C LEU A 103 -2.26 -14.36 -9.04
N GLU A 104 -1.57 -15.48 -8.85
CA GLU A 104 -1.60 -16.55 -9.84
C GLU A 104 -2.87 -17.38 -9.74
N GLY A 105 -3.26 -17.76 -8.54
CA GLY A 105 -4.46 -18.52 -8.32
C GLY A 105 -5.71 -17.73 -8.59
N GLY A 106 -5.69 -16.45 -8.27
CA GLY A 106 -6.83 -15.58 -8.50
C GLY A 106 -7.14 -15.35 -9.96
N ALA A 107 -6.16 -15.59 -10.82
CA ALA A 107 -6.35 -15.43 -12.26
C ALA A 107 -7.14 -16.59 -12.85
N GLY A 108 -7.19 -17.69 -12.14
CA GLY A 108 -7.92 -18.87 -12.60
C GLY A 108 -9.39 -18.77 -12.32
#